data_ec54e8d0eeee0a9b8974250356925ca2
#
_entry.id   ec54e8d0eeee0a9b8974250356925ca2
#
_cell.length_a   1.000
_cell.length_b   1.000
_cell.length_c   1.000
_cell.angle_alpha   90.00
_cell.angle_beta   90.00
_cell.angle_gamma   90.00
#
_symmetry.space_group_name_H-M   'P 1'
#
loop_
_entity.id
_entity.type
_entity.pdbx_description
1 polymer ?
#
loop_
_entity_poly.entity_id
_entity_poly.type
_entity_poly.pdbx_seq_one_letter_code
_entity_poly.pdbx_strand_id
1 'polypeptide(L)'
;LGIVNGYIEEMMEVQKVVKVFCHEEESLSKFNELNDQLFESANNANKFANVLMPTCAQIGNISYVLCAIVGGVLAVNGIGGFTLGGLASFLTFNKSFSQPINQVSQQFNSIVMALAGAKRIFDLLDEKPEVDEGYVTLVNVKEENGKLVESQKRTGRWAWKHFHKATGKTDYIELKGDIVLDGVDFGYRDDKIVLHDVKMYAKPGQKIAFVGSTGAGKTTITNLLNRFYDIQDGKIRYDGININKIKKGDLRRSMGIVLQDTNLFTATVMENIRYGKLDATDEEVIAAARLANADGFIRRLPDGYHTMLRNNGANLSQGQRQLLAIARAAVADPPVLILDEATSSIDTRTEKLVQDGMDKLMEGRTTFAIAHRLSTVRNSDCIMVLEQGRVIERGSHDELIAQKGKYYQLYNG
;
A
#
# COMPACT_ATOMS: atom_id res chain seq x y z
N LEU A 1 -12.51 21.88 -1.53
CA LEU A 1 -13.16 21.12 -0.46
C LEU A 1 -12.24 20.02 0.09
N GLY A 2 -11.64 19.16 -0.77
CA GLY A 2 -10.76 18.08 -0.31
C GLY A 2 -9.59 18.55 0.56
N ILE A 3 -8.94 19.65 0.21
CA ILE A 3 -7.83 20.24 0.98
C ILE A 3 -8.29 20.68 2.37
N VAL A 4 -9.45 21.35 2.45
CA VAL A 4 -10.01 21.81 3.75
C VAL A 4 -10.38 20.61 4.61
N ASN A 5 -11.04 19.59 4.05
CA ASN A 5 -11.40 18.39 4.79
C ASN A 5 -10.17 17.62 5.28
N GLY A 6 -9.14 17.49 4.43
CA GLY A 6 -7.87 16.87 4.85
C GLY A 6 -7.19 17.61 5.99
N TYR A 7 -7.19 18.94 5.96
CA TYR A 7 -6.66 19.75 7.05
C TYR A 7 -7.46 19.60 8.36
N ILE A 8 -8.81 19.54 8.26
CA ILE A 8 -9.66 19.30 9.44
C ILE A 8 -9.34 17.92 10.05
N GLU A 9 -9.25 16.86 9.21
CA GLU A 9 -8.93 15.50 9.66
C GLU A 9 -7.57 15.47 10.35
N GLU A 10 -6.54 16.06 9.74
CA GLU A 10 -5.21 16.19 10.33
C GLU A 10 -5.23 16.90 11.68
N MET A 11 -5.89 18.05 11.79
CA MET A 11 -5.96 18.82 13.03
C MET A 11 -6.76 18.08 14.13
N MET A 12 -7.75 17.30 13.77
CA MET A 12 -8.50 16.45 14.72
C MET A 12 -7.65 15.29 15.25
N GLU A 13 -6.84 14.65 14.39
CA GLU A 13 -5.92 13.59 14.81
C GLU A 13 -4.83 14.09 15.74
N VAL A 14 -4.24 15.25 15.42
CA VAL A 14 -3.15 15.85 16.20
C VAL A 14 -3.60 16.86 17.24
N GLN A 15 -4.90 16.93 17.58
CA GLN A 15 -5.47 17.95 18.49
C GLN A 15 -4.72 18.05 19.83
N LYS A 16 -4.29 16.92 20.39
CA LYS A 16 -3.51 16.91 21.65
C LYS A 16 -2.19 17.64 21.51
N VAL A 17 -1.53 17.49 20.35
CA VAL A 17 -0.25 18.16 20.05
C VAL A 17 -0.46 19.66 19.94
N VAL A 18 -1.46 20.09 19.16
CA VAL A 18 -1.84 21.49 19.01
C VAL A 18 -2.10 22.13 20.37
N LYS A 19 -2.84 21.45 21.26
CA LYS A 19 -3.15 21.92 22.61
C LYS A 19 -1.93 22.01 23.53
N VAL A 20 -1.04 21.00 23.51
CA VAL A 20 0.15 20.96 24.35
C VAL A 20 1.15 22.08 24.00
N PHE A 21 1.26 22.39 22.70
CA PHE A 21 2.15 23.45 22.22
C PHE A 21 1.48 24.80 22.06
N CYS A 22 0.18 24.93 22.40
CA CYS A 22 -0.59 26.20 22.35
C CYS A 22 -0.60 26.84 20.93
N HIS A 23 -0.70 26.03 19.87
CA HIS A 23 -0.70 26.50 18.46
C HIS A 23 -2.12 26.62 17.87
N GLU A 24 -3.16 26.84 18.69
CA GLU A 24 -4.55 26.93 18.22
C GLU A 24 -4.77 28.11 17.28
N GLU A 25 -4.18 29.29 17.59
CA GLU A 25 -4.36 30.49 16.77
C GLU A 25 -3.71 30.33 15.40
N GLU A 26 -2.53 29.72 15.32
CA GLU A 26 -1.84 29.45 14.08
C GLU A 26 -2.62 28.43 13.21
N SER A 27 -3.11 27.36 13.84
CA SER A 27 -3.96 26.37 13.18
C SER A 27 -5.25 26.98 12.66
N LEU A 28 -5.89 27.88 13.43
CA LEU A 28 -7.09 28.59 13.01
C LEU A 28 -6.80 29.56 11.84
N SER A 29 -5.67 30.27 11.91
CA SER A 29 -5.24 31.15 10.82
C SER A 29 -5.05 30.40 9.52
N LYS A 30 -4.41 29.22 9.57
CA LYS A 30 -4.23 28.37 8.40
C LYS A 30 -5.55 27.81 7.87
N PHE A 31 -6.44 27.41 8.77
CA PHE A 31 -7.80 27.00 8.39
C PHE A 31 -8.54 28.11 7.65
N ASN A 32 -8.50 29.35 8.17
CA ASN A 32 -9.16 30.49 7.55
C ASN A 32 -8.59 30.76 6.14
N GLU A 33 -7.27 30.71 5.97
CA GLU A 33 -6.65 30.86 4.64
C GLU A 33 -7.18 29.82 3.64
N LEU A 34 -7.24 28.53 4.03
CA LEU A 34 -7.75 27.46 3.19
C LEU A 34 -9.25 27.60 2.91
N ASN A 35 -10.02 28.07 3.90
CA ASN A 35 -11.43 28.30 3.78
C ASN A 35 -11.72 29.50 2.85
N ASP A 36 -10.91 30.56 2.89
CA ASP A 36 -11.03 31.70 1.98
C ASP A 36 -10.71 31.28 0.54
N GLN A 37 -9.70 30.43 0.32
CA GLN A 37 -9.43 29.86 -1.01
C GLN A 37 -10.60 29.00 -1.51
N LEU A 38 -11.23 28.23 -0.63
CA LEU A 38 -12.44 27.46 -0.95
C LEU A 38 -13.61 28.40 -1.29
N PHE A 39 -13.79 29.46 -0.49
CA PHE A 39 -14.83 30.47 -0.73
C PHE A 39 -14.65 31.15 -2.10
N GLU A 40 -13.45 31.60 -2.43
CA GLU A 40 -13.18 32.22 -3.74
C GLU A 40 -13.46 31.24 -4.90
N SER A 41 -13.00 30.00 -4.77
CA SER A 41 -13.22 28.97 -5.79
C SER A 41 -14.72 28.66 -5.95
N ALA A 42 -15.44 28.50 -4.84
CA ALA A 42 -16.88 28.24 -4.84
C ALA A 42 -17.68 29.44 -5.33
N ASN A 43 -17.30 30.65 -4.92
CA ASN A 43 -17.94 31.89 -5.38
C ASN A 43 -17.79 32.08 -6.88
N ASN A 44 -16.58 31.89 -7.44
CA ASN A 44 -16.33 31.98 -8.86
C ASN A 44 -17.13 30.92 -9.64
N ALA A 45 -17.18 29.68 -9.18
CA ALA A 45 -17.96 28.61 -9.81
C ALA A 45 -19.48 28.94 -9.79
N ASN A 46 -20.00 29.38 -8.64
CA ASN A 46 -21.42 29.68 -8.45
C ASN A 46 -21.85 31.00 -9.13
N LYS A 47 -20.95 31.97 -9.26
CA LYS A 47 -21.23 33.25 -9.87
C LYS A 47 -21.77 33.07 -11.30
N PHE A 48 -21.13 32.27 -12.11
CA PHE A 48 -21.58 32.01 -13.47
C PHE A 48 -22.86 31.16 -13.51
N ALA A 49 -22.97 30.16 -12.69
CA ALA A 49 -24.17 29.32 -12.60
C ALA A 49 -25.40 30.09 -12.13
N ASN A 50 -25.23 30.96 -11.12
CA ASN A 50 -26.33 31.74 -10.55
C ASN A 50 -26.76 32.95 -11.40
N VAL A 51 -25.93 33.41 -12.34
CA VAL A 51 -26.29 34.48 -13.31
C VAL A 51 -27.01 33.89 -14.51
N LEU A 52 -26.64 32.71 -14.98
CA LEU A 52 -27.18 32.14 -16.22
C LEU A 52 -28.70 31.90 -16.12
N MET A 53 -29.18 31.28 -15.06
CA MET A 53 -30.59 30.94 -14.88
C MET A 53 -31.50 32.16 -14.80
N PRO A 54 -31.26 33.19 -13.94
CA PRO A 54 -32.06 34.38 -13.90
C PRO A 54 -32.04 35.13 -15.26
N THR A 55 -30.88 35.16 -15.93
CA THR A 55 -30.76 35.80 -17.25
C THR A 55 -31.63 35.11 -18.29
N CYS A 56 -31.58 33.78 -18.38
CA CYS A 56 -32.47 33.04 -19.30
C CYS A 56 -33.95 33.23 -18.97
N ALA A 57 -34.32 33.28 -17.69
CA ALA A 57 -35.68 33.52 -17.25
C ALA A 57 -36.15 34.95 -17.65
N GLN A 58 -35.30 35.98 -17.51
CA GLN A 58 -35.63 37.34 -17.91
C GLN A 58 -35.74 37.49 -19.43
N ILE A 59 -34.88 36.85 -20.22
CA ILE A 59 -35.01 36.79 -21.67
C ILE A 59 -36.36 36.18 -22.08
N GLY A 60 -36.77 35.09 -21.41
CA GLY A 60 -38.09 34.47 -21.61
C GLY A 60 -39.24 35.40 -21.28
N ASN A 61 -39.15 36.17 -20.17
CA ASN A 61 -40.14 37.14 -19.76
C ASN A 61 -40.23 38.30 -20.77
N ILE A 62 -39.11 38.83 -21.23
CA ILE A 62 -39.07 39.90 -22.26
C ILE A 62 -39.68 39.38 -23.57
N SER A 63 -39.31 38.18 -24.00
CA SER A 63 -39.94 37.55 -25.17
C SER A 63 -41.45 37.42 -25.03
N TYR A 64 -41.93 36.99 -23.86
CA TYR A 64 -43.38 36.88 -23.58
C TYR A 64 -44.09 38.24 -23.70
N VAL A 65 -43.53 39.30 -23.13
CA VAL A 65 -44.10 40.65 -23.17
C VAL A 65 -44.12 41.20 -24.60
N LEU A 66 -43.04 41.05 -25.35
CA LEU A 66 -42.97 41.46 -26.74
C LEU A 66 -44.01 40.72 -27.61
N CYS A 67 -44.12 39.40 -27.44
CA CYS A 67 -45.13 38.60 -28.15
C CYS A 67 -46.55 39.00 -27.75
N ALA A 68 -46.80 39.33 -26.48
CA ALA A 68 -48.11 39.80 -26.04
C ALA A 68 -48.49 41.16 -26.66
N ILE A 69 -47.55 42.12 -26.71
CA ILE A 69 -47.77 43.42 -27.27
C ILE A 69 -48.02 43.33 -28.80
N VAL A 70 -47.08 42.68 -29.49
CA VAL A 70 -47.19 42.60 -30.98
C VAL A 70 -48.39 41.76 -31.39
N GLY A 71 -48.58 40.59 -30.74
CA GLY A 71 -49.73 39.72 -31.01
C GLY A 71 -51.07 40.36 -30.65
N GLY A 72 -51.15 41.19 -29.60
CA GLY A 72 -52.32 41.94 -29.20
C GLY A 72 -52.67 42.98 -30.27
N VAL A 73 -51.68 43.71 -30.77
CA VAL A 73 -51.89 44.70 -31.88
C VAL A 73 -52.39 44.01 -33.18
N LEU A 74 -51.81 42.87 -33.53
CA LEU A 74 -52.22 42.07 -34.70
C LEU A 74 -53.65 41.54 -34.56
N ALA A 75 -54.01 41.02 -33.37
CA ALA A 75 -55.35 40.45 -33.08
C ALA A 75 -56.44 41.53 -33.08
N VAL A 76 -56.17 42.74 -32.50
CA VAL A 76 -57.15 43.83 -32.43
C VAL A 76 -57.39 44.43 -33.84
N ASN A 77 -56.35 44.53 -34.66
CA ASN A 77 -56.46 45.06 -36.01
C ASN A 77 -56.88 44.02 -37.06
N GLY A 78 -57.11 42.78 -36.70
CA GLY A 78 -57.53 41.69 -37.59
C GLY A 78 -56.50 41.36 -38.67
N ILE A 79 -55.20 41.69 -38.46
CA ILE A 79 -54.14 41.51 -39.45
C ILE A 79 -53.78 39.99 -39.50
N GLY A 80 -53.81 39.41 -40.72
CA GLY A 80 -53.45 38.05 -41.00
C GLY A 80 -54.39 36.99 -40.41
N GLY A 81 -55.60 37.33 -39.99
CA GLY A 81 -56.57 36.42 -39.41
C GLY A 81 -56.20 35.98 -37.98
N PHE A 82 -55.29 36.69 -37.33
CA PHE A 82 -54.80 36.35 -35.96
C PHE A 82 -55.91 36.69 -34.96
N THR A 83 -56.23 35.67 -34.12
CA THR A 83 -57.34 35.81 -33.15
C THR A 83 -56.79 35.88 -31.69
N LEU A 84 -57.61 36.38 -30.75
CA LEU A 84 -57.27 36.42 -29.32
C LEU A 84 -56.99 35.00 -28.78
N GLY A 85 -57.72 33.99 -29.26
CA GLY A 85 -57.49 32.61 -28.88
C GLY A 85 -56.12 32.07 -29.39
N GLY A 86 -55.79 32.46 -30.62
CA GLY A 86 -54.45 32.18 -31.20
C GLY A 86 -53.33 32.82 -30.39
N LEU A 87 -53.52 34.08 -29.96
CA LEU A 87 -52.55 34.81 -29.12
C LEU A 87 -52.39 34.06 -27.77
N ALA A 88 -53.46 33.70 -27.11
CA ALA A 88 -53.39 32.98 -25.82
C ALA A 88 -52.66 31.65 -25.95
N SER A 89 -52.91 30.88 -27.00
CA SER A 89 -52.23 29.65 -27.30
C SER A 89 -50.73 29.86 -27.52
N PHE A 90 -50.37 30.87 -28.35
CA PHE A 90 -48.99 31.23 -28.64
C PHE A 90 -48.21 31.64 -27.38
N LEU A 91 -48.80 32.47 -26.52
CA LEU A 91 -48.18 32.88 -25.25
C LEU A 91 -47.98 31.69 -24.30
N THR A 92 -48.91 30.74 -24.31
CA THR A 92 -48.77 29.49 -23.51
C THR A 92 -47.61 28.67 -24.05
N PHE A 93 -47.48 28.50 -25.36
CA PHE A 93 -46.34 27.79 -25.96
C PHE A 93 -45.01 28.52 -25.72
N ASN A 94 -44.96 29.84 -25.81
CA ASN A 94 -43.75 30.63 -25.52
C ASN A 94 -43.28 30.41 -24.09
N LYS A 95 -44.20 30.42 -23.13
CA LYS A 95 -43.88 30.13 -21.69
C LYS A 95 -43.43 28.71 -21.49
N SER A 96 -44.09 27.73 -22.14
CA SER A 96 -43.73 26.33 -22.07
C SER A 96 -42.36 26.03 -22.70
N PHE A 97 -41.92 26.80 -23.72
CA PHE A 97 -40.63 26.64 -24.38
C PHE A 97 -39.47 27.08 -23.49
N SER A 98 -39.66 28.03 -22.58
CA SER A 98 -38.61 28.50 -21.68
C SER A 98 -38.22 27.44 -20.62
N GLN A 99 -39.11 26.54 -20.27
CA GLN A 99 -38.88 25.52 -19.24
C GLN A 99 -37.85 24.46 -19.67
N PRO A 100 -37.91 23.85 -20.86
CA PRO A 100 -36.87 22.92 -21.36
C PRO A 100 -35.48 23.57 -21.43
N ILE A 101 -35.37 24.83 -21.80
CA ILE A 101 -34.09 25.55 -21.87
C ILE A 101 -33.43 25.65 -20.53
N ASN A 102 -34.21 25.98 -19.48
CA ASN A 102 -33.71 25.99 -18.10
C ASN A 102 -33.27 24.60 -17.62
N GLN A 103 -34.04 23.54 -17.96
CA GLN A 103 -33.70 22.18 -17.61
C GLN A 103 -32.36 21.72 -18.27
N VAL A 104 -32.19 22.03 -19.58
CA VAL A 104 -30.92 21.71 -20.29
C VAL A 104 -29.75 22.45 -19.66
N SER A 105 -29.91 23.72 -19.28
CA SER A 105 -28.88 24.51 -18.63
C SER A 105 -28.47 23.91 -17.27
N GLN A 106 -29.44 23.40 -16.47
CA GLN A 106 -29.16 22.68 -15.21
C GLN A 106 -28.43 21.36 -15.44
N GLN A 107 -28.87 20.59 -16.44
CA GLN A 107 -28.24 19.32 -16.81
C GLN A 107 -26.78 19.49 -17.25
N PHE A 108 -26.47 20.60 -17.95
CA PHE A 108 -25.11 20.88 -18.39
C PHE A 108 -24.13 21.02 -17.23
N ASN A 109 -24.50 21.72 -16.16
CA ASN A 109 -23.69 21.81 -14.95
C ASN A 109 -23.49 20.46 -14.29
N SER A 110 -24.54 19.62 -14.22
CA SER A 110 -24.45 18.27 -13.67
C SER A 110 -23.51 17.38 -14.48
N ILE A 111 -23.54 17.50 -15.81
CA ILE A 111 -22.63 16.77 -16.72
C ILE A 111 -21.17 17.19 -16.48
N VAL A 112 -20.88 18.48 -16.35
CA VAL A 112 -19.51 18.97 -16.10
C VAL A 112 -18.98 18.43 -14.77
N MET A 113 -19.79 18.45 -13.72
CA MET A 113 -19.41 17.89 -12.42
C MET A 113 -19.21 16.37 -12.47
N ALA A 114 -20.09 15.66 -13.19
CA ALA A 114 -19.95 14.21 -13.39
C ALA A 114 -18.68 13.86 -14.16
N LEU A 115 -18.35 14.61 -15.22
CA LEU A 115 -17.11 14.41 -16.00
C LEU A 115 -15.87 14.64 -15.15
N ALA A 116 -15.86 15.67 -14.30
CA ALA A 116 -14.74 15.94 -13.39
C ALA A 116 -14.55 14.80 -12.36
N GLY A 117 -15.64 14.24 -11.86
CA GLY A 117 -15.59 13.04 -10.97
C GLY A 117 -15.16 11.79 -11.72
N ALA A 118 -15.72 11.56 -12.90
CA ALA A 118 -15.39 10.42 -13.75
C ALA A 118 -13.91 10.41 -14.13
N LYS A 119 -13.34 11.56 -14.49
CA LYS A 119 -11.91 11.68 -14.81
C LYS A 119 -11.03 11.10 -13.69
N ARG A 120 -11.27 11.47 -12.43
CA ARG A 120 -10.48 10.95 -11.29
C ARG A 120 -10.60 9.44 -11.13
N ILE A 121 -11.78 8.89 -11.39
CA ILE A 121 -12.02 7.44 -11.34
C ILE A 121 -11.27 6.75 -12.48
N PHE A 122 -11.38 7.27 -13.69
CA PHE A 122 -10.69 6.70 -14.85
C PHE A 122 -9.17 6.86 -14.76
N ASP A 123 -8.66 8.00 -14.27
CA ASP A 123 -7.22 8.19 -14.02
C ASP A 123 -6.67 7.07 -13.11
N LEU A 124 -7.45 6.65 -12.09
CA LEU A 124 -7.08 5.52 -11.22
C LEU A 124 -7.24 4.15 -11.91
N LEU A 125 -8.31 3.94 -12.68
CA LEU A 125 -8.56 2.68 -13.40
C LEU A 125 -7.57 2.45 -14.55
N ASP A 126 -7.10 3.53 -15.17
CA ASP A 126 -6.13 3.50 -16.28
C ASP A 126 -4.68 3.46 -15.79
N GLU A 127 -4.46 3.47 -14.45
CA GLU A 127 -3.13 3.28 -13.87
C GLU A 127 -2.55 1.94 -14.33
N LYS A 128 -1.33 1.97 -14.82
CA LYS A 128 -0.70 0.79 -15.40
C LYS A 128 -0.47 -0.27 -14.31
N PRO A 129 -0.89 -1.53 -14.55
CA PRO A 129 -0.61 -2.61 -13.61
C PRO A 129 0.90 -2.87 -13.52
N GLU A 130 1.30 -3.49 -12.41
CA GLU A 130 2.68 -3.90 -12.22
C GLU A 130 3.12 -4.84 -13.35
N VAL A 131 4.22 -4.49 -14.03
CA VAL A 131 4.79 -5.31 -15.10
C VAL A 131 5.47 -6.53 -14.50
N ASP A 132 5.12 -7.73 -15.00
CA ASP A 132 5.75 -9.00 -14.62
C ASP A 132 6.08 -9.83 -15.87
N GLU A 133 7.34 -9.76 -16.31
CA GLU A 133 7.88 -10.53 -17.43
C GLU A 133 8.52 -11.87 -16.98
N GLY A 134 8.36 -12.22 -15.71
CA GLY A 134 8.86 -13.48 -15.16
C GLY A 134 8.21 -14.71 -15.83
N TYR A 135 9.02 -15.72 -16.07
CA TYR A 135 8.57 -17.00 -16.67
C TYR A 135 8.95 -18.22 -15.81
N VAL A 136 9.79 -18.05 -14.82
CA VAL A 136 10.12 -19.08 -13.82
C VAL A 136 9.01 -19.09 -12.77
N THR A 137 8.46 -20.26 -12.48
CA THR A 137 7.35 -20.43 -11.53
C THR A 137 7.74 -21.32 -10.37
N LEU A 138 7.07 -21.12 -9.23
CA LEU A 138 7.22 -21.93 -8.03
C LEU A 138 6.24 -23.10 -8.06
N VAL A 139 6.74 -24.32 -7.94
CA VAL A 139 5.93 -25.54 -7.99
C VAL A 139 6.26 -26.48 -6.83
N ASN A 140 5.27 -27.31 -6.42
CA ASN A 140 5.53 -28.42 -5.52
C ASN A 140 6.29 -29.51 -6.25
N VAL A 141 7.25 -30.15 -5.58
CA VAL A 141 8.04 -31.22 -6.15
C VAL A 141 8.12 -32.42 -5.23
N LYS A 142 8.29 -33.59 -5.83
CA LYS A 142 8.67 -34.84 -5.14
C LYS A 142 9.95 -35.37 -5.78
N GLU A 143 10.65 -36.22 -5.06
CA GLU A 143 11.84 -36.89 -5.57
C GLU A 143 11.47 -38.24 -6.14
N GLU A 144 11.78 -38.47 -7.41
CA GLU A 144 11.63 -39.76 -8.09
C GLU A 144 12.95 -40.12 -8.77
N ASN A 145 13.51 -41.26 -8.43
CA ASN A 145 14.78 -41.76 -8.98
C ASN A 145 15.94 -40.74 -8.91
N GLY A 146 16.03 -40.01 -7.80
CA GLY A 146 17.06 -38.98 -7.59
C GLY A 146 16.87 -37.68 -8.40
N LYS A 147 15.69 -37.48 -9.00
CA LYS A 147 15.33 -36.26 -9.73
C LYS A 147 14.09 -35.62 -9.14
N LEU A 148 14.07 -34.27 -9.13
CA LEU A 148 12.89 -33.52 -8.75
C LEU A 148 11.87 -33.56 -9.89
N VAL A 149 10.64 -33.92 -9.56
CA VAL A 149 9.50 -34.00 -10.48
C VAL A 149 8.36 -33.17 -9.90
N GLU A 150 7.68 -32.42 -10.75
CA GLU A 150 6.52 -31.59 -10.36
C GLU A 150 5.39 -32.47 -9.79
N SER A 151 4.79 -32.02 -8.68
CA SER A 151 3.67 -32.65 -8.02
C SER A 151 2.48 -31.71 -7.97
N GLN A 152 1.30 -32.23 -8.37
CA GLN A 152 0.05 -31.48 -8.19
C GLN A 152 -0.42 -31.47 -6.73
N LYS A 153 0.06 -32.42 -5.92
CA LYS A 153 -0.24 -32.47 -4.50
C LYS A 153 0.80 -31.69 -3.72
N ARG A 154 0.38 -31.09 -2.61
CA ARG A 154 1.28 -30.43 -1.69
C ARG A 154 2.23 -31.47 -1.06
N THR A 155 3.52 -31.22 -1.21
CA THR A 155 4.58 -32.15 -0.72
C THR A 155 5.40 -31.56 0.42
N GLY A 156 5.25 -30.25 0.72
CA GLY A 156 6.13 -29.51 1.63
C GLY A 156 7.50 -29.19 1.03
N ARG A 157 7.80 -29.66 -0.19
CA ARG A 157 9.04 -29.31 -0.93
C ARG A 157 8.67 -28.51 -2.16
N TRP A 158 9.43 -27.44 -2.40
CA TRP A 158 9.23 -26.50 -3.48
C TRP A 158 10.44 -26.43 -4.39
N ALA A 159 10.22 -26.16 -5.67
CA ALA A 159 11.29 -25.88 -6.61
C ALA A 159 10.88 -24.81 -7.63
N TRP A 160 11.87 -24.14 -8.16
CA TRP A 160 11.75 -23.25 -9.28
C TRP A 160 11.67 -24.07 -10.57
N LYS A 161 10.56 -23.98 -11.30
CA LYS A 161 10.39 -24.54 -12.62
C LYS A 161 10.91 -23.56 -13.64
N HIS A 162 12.10 -23.83 -14.19
CA HIS A 162 12.79 -22.96 -15.12
C HIS A 162 12.78 -23.58 -16.53
N PHE A 163 12.00 -23.02 -17.43
CA PHE A 163 11.96 -23.44 -18.83
C PHE A 163 13.01 -22.69 -19.65
N HIS A 164 13.95 -23.42 -20.25
CA HIS A 164 15.00 -22.87 -21.10
C HIS A 164 14.54 -22.83 -22.56
N LYS A 165 14.11 -21.65 -23.06
CA LYS A 165 13.63 -21.46 -24.44
C LYS A 165 14.64 -21.94 -25.50
N ALA A 166 15.94 -21.81 -25.26
CA ALA A 166 16.99 -22.17 -26.21
C ALA A 166 17.15 -23.69 -26.38
N THR A 167 16.89 -24.47 -25.36
CA THR A 167 17.11 -25.93 -25.34
C THR A 167 15.82 -26.74 -25.29
N GLY A 168 14.66 -26.08 -25.07
CA GLY A 168 13.37 -26.72 -24.86
C GLY A 168 13.28 -27.55 -23.56
N LYS A 169 14.27 -27.48 -22.68
CA LYS A 169 14.33 -28.26 -21.43
C LYS A 169 13.76 -27.46 -20.25
N THR A 170 13.16 -28.18 -19.32
CA THR A 170 12.70 -27.64 -18.05
C THR A 170 13.59 -28.18 -16.94
N ASP A 171 14.20 -27.30 -16.16
CA ASP A 171 14.97 -27.64 -14.97
C ASP A 171 14.14 -27.33 -13.71
N TYR A 172 14.27 -28.19 -12.70
CA TYR A 172 13.70 -27.99 -11.39
C TYR A 172 14.83 -27.72 -10.40
N ILE A 173 14.91 -26.49 -9.89
CA ILE A 173 15.92 -26.04 -8.93
C ILE A 173 15.24 -25.98 -7.58
N GLU A 174 15.70 -26.79 -6.60
CA GLU A 174 15.12 -26.82 -5.25
C GLU A 174 15.18 -25.45 -4.60
N LEU A 175 14.07 -25.04 -4.00
CA LEU A 175 13.96 -23.80 -3.25
C LEU A 175 14.69 -23.96 -1.91
N LYS A 176 15.84 -23.31 -1.77
CA LYS A 176 16.70 -23.38 -0.56
C LYS A 176 16.85 -22.06 0.17
N GLY A 177 16.67 -20.95 -0.52
CA GLY A 177 16.84 -19.63 0.08
C GLY A 177 18.25 -19.06 -0.06
N ASP A 178 19.01 -19.48 -1.09
CA ASP A 178 20.29 -18.85 -1.43
C ASP A 178 20.04 -17.52 -2.16
N ILE A 179 20.50 -16.40 -1.60
CA ILE A 179 20.30 -15.07 -2.18
C ILE A 179 21.64 -14.36 -2.36
N VAL A 180 21.85 -13.85 -3.57
CA VAL A 180 23.07 -13.11 -3.94
C VAL A 180 22.71 -11.79 -4.62
N LEU A 181 23.24 -10.70 -4.10
CA LEU A 181 23.28 -9.39 -4.77
C LEU A 181 24.70 -9.17 -5.30
N ASP A 182 24.81 -8.77 -6.55
CA ASP A 182 26.07 -8.65 -7.27
C ASP A 182 26.10 -7.29 -7.98
N GLY A 183 26.82 -6.32 -7.36
CA GLY A 183 27.01 -4.99 -7.90
C GLY A 183 25.70 -4.22 -8.12
N VAL A 184 24.79 -4.23 -7.14
CA VAL A 184 23.46 -3.63 -7.29
C VAL A 184 23.52 -2.13 -7.06
N ASP A 185 23.12 -1.37 -8.10
CA ASP A 185 22.83 0.06 -8.04
C ASP A 185 21.31 0.28 -8.13
N PHE A 186 20.79 1.17 -7.29
CA PHE A 186 19.36 1.47 -7.28
C PHE A 186 19.02 2.86 -6.78
N GLY A 187 18.06 3.52 -7.41
CA GLY A 187 17.41 4.75 -6.97
C GLY A 187 15.90 4.72 -7.25
N TYR A 188 15.11 5.31 -6.36
CA TYR A 188 13.66 5.47 -6.55
C TYR A 188 13.33 6.47 -7.66
N ARG A 189 14.31 7.31 -8.03
CA ARG A 189 14.26 8.27 -9.14
C ARG A 189 15.57 8.19 -9.91
N ASP A 190 15.53 8.47 -11.18
CA ASP A 190 16.69 8.42 -12.07
C ASP A 190 17.79 9.43 -11.68
N ASP A 191 17.41 10.53 -11.02
CA ASP A 191 18.30 11.61 -10.58
C ASP A 191 19.00 11.34 -9.23
N LYS A 192 18.55 10.30 -8.49
CA LYS A 192 19.07 10.02 -7.14
C LYS A 192 19.24 8.53 -6.86
N ILE A 193 20.49 8.07 -6.94
CA ILE A 193 20.86 6.70 -6.55
C ILE A 193 20.91 6.62 -5.02
N VAL A 194 20.34 5.56 -4.47
CA VAL A 194 20.22 5.27 -3.03
C VAL A 194 21.11 4.10 -2.61
N LEU A 195 21.33 3.12 -3.48
CA LEU A 195 22.24 1.99 -3.26
C LEU A 195 23.34 2.03 -4.31
N HIS A 196 24.59 1.79 -3.89
CA HIS A 196 25.77 1.88 -4.73
C HIS A 196 26.62 0.62 -4.60
N ASP A 197 26.79 -0.13 -5.70
CA ASP A 197 27.62 -1.34 -5.83
C ASP A 197 27.40 -2.32 -4.67
N VAL A 198 26.14 -2.58 -4.31
CA VAL A 198 25.82 -3.45 -3.19
C VAL A 198 26.13 -4.89 -3.54
N LYS A 199 27.06 -5.50 -2.78
CA LYS A 199 27.44 -6.91 -2.87
C LYS A 199 27.10 -7.63 -1.60
N MET A 200 26.29 -8.68 -1.72
CA MET A 200 25.78 -9.46 -0.58
C MET A 200 25.54 -10.90 -1.00
N TYR A 201 25.77 -11.83 -0.09
CA TYR A 201 25.32 -13.20 -0.23
C TYR A 201 24.74 -13.70 1.09
N ALA A 202 23.68 -14.48 1.02
CA ALA A 202 23.05 -15.19 2.13
C ALA A 202 22.90 -16.66 1.76
N LYS A 203 23.54 -17.53 2.53
CA LYS A 203 23.42 -18.98 2.35
C LYS A 203 22.10 -19.48 2.95
N PRO A 204 21.56 -20.62 2.48
CA PRO A 204 20.37 -21.23 3.08
C PRO A 204 20.46 -21.35 4.59
N GLY A 205 19.43 -20.88 5.31
CA GLY A 205 19.35 -20.91 6.78
C GLY A 205 20.16 -19.84 7.49
N GLN A 206 20.90 -18.96 6.79
CA GLN A 206 21.74 -17.92 7.39
C GLN A 206 20.90 -16.71 7.81
N LYS A 207 21.20 -16.17 8.99
CA LYS A 207 20.60 -14.95 9.53
C LYS A 207 21.51 -13.74 9.24
N ILE A 208 21.02 -12.78 8.49
CA ILE A 208 21.72 -11.54 8.12
C ILE A 208 21.05 -10.36 8.78
N ALA A 209 21.81 -9.59 9.56
CA ALA A 209 21.35 -8.34 10.15
C ALA A 209 21.86 -7.13 9.35
N PHE A 210 20.96 -6.23 8.99
CA PHE A 210 21.31 -4.91 8.43
C PHE A 210 21.35 -3.87 9.56
N VAL A 211 22.49 -3.20 9.70
CA VAL A 211 22.74 -2.15 10.69
C VAL A 211 23.17 -0.87 9.97
N GLY A 212 22.82 0.27 10.51
CA GLY A 212 23.18 1.58 9.95
C GLY A 212 22.16 2.66 10.30
N SER A 213 22.49 3.92 10.05
CA SER A 213 21.61 5.06 10.31
C SER A 213 20.31 5.01 9.49
N THR A 214 19.32 5.80 9.90
CA THR A 214 18.10 6.00 9.09
C THR A 214 18.51 6.58 7.73
N GLY A 215 17.92 6.03 6.66
CA GLY A 215 18.26 6.42 5.28
C GLY A 215 19.51 5.74 4.69
N ALA A 216 20.20 4.85 5.41
CA ALA A 216 21.38 4.13 4.89
C ALA A 216 21.06 3.12 3.76
N GLY A 217 19.80 2.85 3.45
CA GLY A 217 19.40 1.92 2.38
C GLY A 217 18.91 0.55 2.83
N LYS A 218 18.78 0.28 4.15
CA LYS A 218 18.35 -1.02 4.69
C LYS A 218 17.00 -1.48 4.15
N THR A 219 15.96 -0.66 4.28
CA THR A 219 14.61 -0.94 3.76
C THR A 219 14.58 -1.01 2.23
N THR A 220 15.48 -0.28 1.55
CA THR A 220 15.59 -0.35 0.10
C THR A 220 16.06 -1.74 -0.35
N ILE A 221 17.04 -2.34 0.33
CA ILE A 221 17.48 -3.72 0.03
C ILE A 221 16.31 -4.71 0.19
N THR A 222 15.55 -4.62 1.28
CA THR A 222 14.41 -5.54 1.50
C THR A 222 13.30 -5.34 0.46
N ASN A 223 13.06 -4.12 0.00
CA ASN A 223 12.13 -3.82 -1.08
C ASN A 223 12.58 -4.45 -2.41
N LEU A 224 13.88 -4.44 -2.70
CA LEU A 224 14.44 -5.06 -3.90
C LEU A 224 14.39 -6.58 -3.85
N LEU A 225 14.60 -7.19 -2.68
CA LEU A 225 14.45 -8.64 -2.51
C LEU A 225 13.01 -9.11 -2.82
N ASN A 226 12.00 -8.33 -2.41
CA ASN A 226 10.59 -8.59 -2.73
C ASN A 226 10.20 -8.16 -4.16
N ARG A 227 11.15 -7.57 -4.89
CA ARG A 227 10.93 -7.03 -6.23
C ARG A 227 9.71 -6.10 -6.30
N PHE A 228 9.59 -5.19 -5.28
CA PHE A 228 8.65 -4.06 -5.36
C PHE A 228 9.15 -3.02 -6.35
N TYR A 229 10.46 -2.99 -6.59
CA TYR A 229 11.13 -2.20 -7.60
C TYR A 229 12.13 -3.07 -8.35
N ASP A 230 12.31 -2.81 -9.64
CA ASP A 230 13.35 -3.43 -10.44
C ASP A 230 14.64 -2.59 -10.37
N ILE A 231 15.80 -3.25 -10.34
CA ILE A 231 17.12 -2.59 -10.22
C ILE A 231 17.55 -1.96 -11.55
N GLN A 232 18.30 -0.85 -11.48
CA GLN A 232 18.86 -0.20 -12.66
C GLN A 232 20.12 -0.92 -13.17
N ASP A 233 21.01 -1.34 -12.26
CA ASP A 233 22.23 -2.09 -12.61
C ASP A 233 22.53 -3.19 -11.60
N GLY A 234 23.39 -4.14 -12.00
CA GLY A 234 23.75 -5.29 -11.20
C GLY A 234 22.83 -6.50 -11.40
N LYS A 235 22.87 -7.44 -10.47
CA LYS A 235 22.04 -8.66 -10.50
C LYS A 235 21.65 -9.10 -9.10
N ILE A 236 20.39 -9.52 -8.93
CA ILE A 236 19.91 -10.23 -7.74
C ILE A 236 19.57 -11.65 -8.18
N ARG A 237 20.14 -12.65 -7.51
CA ARG A 237 19.88 -14.07 -7.80
C ARG A 237 19.25 -14.73 -6.58
N TYR A 238 18.28 -15.58 -6.83
CA TYR A 238 17.66 -16.44 -5.84
C TYR A 238 17.81 -17.90 -6.31
N ASP A 239 18.47 -18.72 -5.48
CA ASP A 239 18.87 -20.09 -5.83
C ASP A 239 19.58 -20.16 -7.21
N GLY A 240 20.44 -19.18 -7.50
CA GLY A 240 21.16 -19.04 -8.76
C GLY A 240 20.39 -18.44 -9.92
N ILE A 241 19.06 -18.25 -9.78
CA ILE A 241 18.18 -17.67 -10.80
C ILE A 241 18.11 -16.15 -10.62
N ASN A 242 18.27 -15.38 -11.70
CA ASN A 242 18.02 -13.95 -11.66
C ASN A 242 16.53 -13.70 -11.34
N ILE A 243 16.25 -12.91 -10.29
CA ILE A 243 14.88 -12.66 -9.82
C ILE A 243 13.98 -12.04 -10.87
N ASN A 244 14.52 -11.33 -11.86
CA ASN A 244 13.75 -10.77 -12.98
C ASN A 244 13.15 -11.85 -13.88
N LYS A 245 13.67 -13.08 -13.85
CA LYS A 245 13.11 -14.23 -14.57
C LYS A 245 12.01 -14.95 -13.78
N ILE A 246 11.93 -14.72 -12.47
CA ILE A 246 10.94 -15.35 -11.59
C ILE A 246 9.66 -14.50 -11.63
N LYS A 247 8.50 -15.13 -11.73
CA LYS A 247 7.22 -14.43 -11.60
C LYS A 247 7.13 -13.74 -10.23
N LYS A 248 6.76 -12.46 -10.19
CA LYS A 248 6.70 -11.66 -8.98
C LYS A 248 5.81 -12.29 -7.90
N GLY A 249 4.66 -12.84 -8.30
CA GLY A 249 3.77 -13.53 -7.38
C GLY A 249 4.40 -14.79 -6.75
N ASP A 250 5.15 -15.56 -7.52
CA ASP A 250 5.83 -16.77 -7.04
C ASP A 250 7.06 -16.43 -6.20
N LEU A 251 7.81 -15.38 -6.57
CA LEU A 251 8.91 -14.84 -5.77
C LEU A 251 8.40 -14.44 -4.37
N ARG A 252 7.36 -13.61 -4.31
CA ARG A 252 6.77 -13.12 -3.06
C ARG A 252 6.15 -14.24 -2.23
N ARG A 253 5.59 -15.29 -2.86
CA ARG A 253 5.07 -16.47 -2.17
C ARG A 253 6.17 -17.28 -1.48
N SER A 254 7.40 -17.24 -2.00
CA SER A 254 8.56 -17.92 -1.39
C SER A 254 9.18 -17.14 -0.23
N MET A 255 8.73 -15.91 0.02
CA MET A 255 9.25 -15.01 1.05
C MET A 255 8.17 -14.65 2.05
N GLY A 256 8.51 -14.65 3.34
CA GLY A 256 7.67 -14.09 4.40
C GLY A 256 8.17 -12.72 4.82
N ILE A 257 7.27 -11.82 5.12
CA ILE A 257 7.63 -10.50 5.61
C ILE A 257 6.91 -10.18 6.92
N VAL A 258 7.65 -9.70 7.90
CA VAL A 258 7.11 -9.13 9.15
C VAL A 258 7.55 -7.67 9.19
N LEU A 259 6.60 -6.77 9.01
CA LEU A 259 6.84 -5.32 8.98
C LEU A 259 6.76 -4.73 10.40
N GLN A 260 7.44 -3.60 10.59
CA GLN A 260 7.36 -2.78 11.79
C GLN A 260 5.92 -2.36 12.10
N ASP A 261 5.24 -1.79 11.10
CA ASP A 261 3.84 -1.40 11.19
C ASP A 261 2.96 -2.58 10.82
N THR A 262 2.38 -3.20 11.84
CA THR A 262 1.48 -4.34 11.64
C THR A 262 0.11 -3.86 11.25
N ASN A 263 -0.25 -4.06 9.99
CA ASN A 263 -1.59 -3.79 9.49
C ASN A 263 -2.47 -5.04 9.60
N LEU A 264 -3.61 -4.89 10.28
CA LEU A 264 -4.62 -5.93 10.45
C LEU A 264 -5.88 -5.56 9.69
N PHE A 265 -6.46 -6.54 9.01
CA PHE A 265 -7.70 -6.37 8.27
C PHE A 265 -8.91 -6.35 9.20
N THR A 266 -9.97 -5.68 8.80
CA THR A 266 -11.29 -5.82 9.44
C THR A 266 -11.84 -7.21 9.14
N ALA A 267 -11.47 -8.17 9.99
CA ALA A 267 -11.74 -9.61 9.87
C ALA A 267 -11.51 -10.27 11.24
N THR A 268 -11.81 -11.57 11.37
CA THR A 268 -11.50 -12.30 12.60
C THR A 268 -9.99 -12.46 12.80
N VAL A 269 -9.57 -12.78 14.02
CA VAL A 269 -8.17 -13.12 14.33
C VAL A 269 -7.72 -14.30 13.46
N MET A 270 -8.56 -15.33 13.32
CA MET A 270 -8.32 -16.51 12.48
C MET A 270 -8.02 -16.13 11.04
N GLU A 271 -8.86 -15.30 10.43
CA GLU A 271 -8.70 -14.84 9.05
C GLU A 271 -7.48 -13.95 8.87
N ASN A 272 -7.17 -13.11 9.85
CA ASN A 272 -5.95 -12.29 9.83
C ASN A 272 -4.67 -13.12 9.80
N ILE A 273 -4.61 -14.24 10.53
CA ILE A 273 -3.46 -15.16 10.49
C ILE A 273 -3.49 -15.95 9.18
N ARG A 274 -4.67 -16.50 8.79
CA ARG A 274 -4.88 -17.27 7.56
C ARG A 274 -4.52 -16.49 6.29
N TYR A 275 -4.49 -15.16 6.36
CA TYR A 275 -4.07 -14.32 5.23
C TYR A 275 -2.68 -14.67 4.70
N GLY A 276 -1.78 -15.20 5.55
CA GLY A 276 -0.47 -15.70 5.11
C GLY A 276 -0.56 -16.93 4.20
N LYS A 277 -1.65 -17.72 4.31
CA LYS A 277 -1.93 -18.93 3.53
C LYS A 277 -3.43 -19.16 3.53
N LEU A 278 -4.12 -18.74 2.46
CA LEU A 278 -5.58 -18.71 2.40
C LEU A 278 -6.25 -20.10 2.49
N ASP A 279 -5.56 -21.16 2.09
CA ASP A 279 -5.99 -22.56 2.16
C ASP A 279 -5.57 -23.29 3.46
N ALA A 280 -5.03 -22.55 4.44
CA ALA A 280 -4.63 -23.14 5.72
C ALA A 280 -5.85 -23.64 6.50
N THR A 281 -5.72 -24.84 7.10
CA THR A 281 -6.73 -25.36 8.02
C THR A 281 -6.72 -24.60 9.36
N ASP A 282 -7.77 -24.74 10.15
CA ASP A 282 -7.83 -24.10 11.47
C ASP A 282 -6.69 -24.59 12.39
N GLU A 283 -6.34 -25.86 12.29
CA GLU A 283 -5.24 -26.48 13.04
C GLU A 283 -3.89 -25.89 12.65
N GLU A 284 -3.64 -25.65 11.35
CA GLU A 284 -2.42 -25.00 10.85
C GLU A 284 -2.33 -23.55 11.37
N VAL A 285 -3.44 -22.82 11.37
CA VAL A 285 -3.51 -21.46 11.91
C VAL A 285 -3.22 -21.42 13.41
N ILE A 286 -3.83 -22.34 14.17
CA ILE A 286 -3.59 -22.46 15.61
C ILE A 286 -2.15 -22.87 15.91
N ALA A 287 -1.56 -23.77 15.12
CA ALA A 287 -0.15 -24.17 15.27
C ALA A 287 0.78 -22.96 15.01
N ALA A 288 0.53 -22.18 13.96
CA ALA A 288 1.27 -20.96 13.68
C ALA A 288 1.13 -19.91 14.80
N ALA A 289 -0.05 -19.75 15.37
CA ALA A 289 -0.29 -18.86 16.51
C ALA A 289 0.46 -19.31 17.76
N ARG A 290 0.59 -20.62 18.01
CA ARG A 290 1.39 -21.18 19.11
C ARG A 290 2.88 -20.94 18.90
N LEU A 291 3.38 -21.15 17.68
CA LEU A 291 4.77 -20.88 17.33
C LEU A 291 5.11 -19.41 17.59
N ALA A 292 4.23 -18.50 17.19
CA ALA A 292 4.37 -17.06 17.38
C ALA A 292 4.11 -16.59 18.83
N ASN A 293 3.82 -17.47 19.79
CA ASN A 293 3.39 -17.12 21.14
C ASN A 293 2.09 -16.29 21.22
N ALA A 294 1.25 -16.34 20.18
CA ALA A 294 0.00 -15.59 20.10
C ALA A 294 -1.20 -16.33 20.74
N ASP A 295 -1.23 -17.68 20.71
CA ASP A 295 -2.35 -18.50 21.18
C ASP A 295 -2.83 -18.14 22.60
N GLY A 296 -1.88 -17.84 23.49
CA GLY A 296 -2.19 -17.54 24.90
C GLY A 296 -3.01 -16.27 25.11
N PHE A 297 -2.79 -15.22 24.33
CA PHE A 297 -3.63 -14.02 24.43
C PHE A 297 -4.90 -14.15 23.59
N ILE A 298 -4.85 -14.82 22.42
CA ILE A 298 -6.01 -15.01 21.56
C ILE A 298 -7.15 -15.72 22.32
N ARG A 299 -6.82 -16.79 23.05
CA ARG A 299 -7.83 -17.54 23.85
C ARG A 299 -8.47 -16.73 24.97
N ARG A 300 -7.86 -15.60 25.36
CA ARG A 300 -8.42 -14.69 26.38
C ARG A 300 -9.30 -13.58 25.78
N LEU A 301 -9.34 -13.46 24.46
CA LEU A 301 -10.27 -12.58 23.79
C LEU A 301 -11.70 -13.11 23.93
N PRO A 302 -12.74 -12.25 23.90
CA PRO A 302 -14.14 -12.67 24.12
C PRO A 302 -14.59 -13.87 23.28
N ASP A 303 -14.25 -13.87 21.97
CA ASP A 303 -14.61 -14.93 21.03
C ASP A 303 -13.36 -15.72 20.56
N GLY A 304 -12.24 -15.63 21.28
CA GLY A 304 -11.00 -16.30 20.93
C GLY A 304 -10.54 -15.97 19.50
N TYR A 305 -10.29 -17.01 18.70
CA TYR A 305 -9.89 -16.87 17.28
C TYR A 305 -10.98 -16.24 16.40
N HIS A 306 -12.24 -16.27 16.79
CA HIS A 306 -13.35 -15.65 16.06
C HIS A 306 -13.59 -14.19 16.44
N THR A 307 -12.82 -13.64 17.37
CA THR A 307 -12.89 -12.23 17.73
C THR A 307 -12.68 -11.36 16.50
N MET A 308 -13.64 -10.47 16.21
CA MET A 308 -13.57 -9.53 15.11
C MET A 308 -12.64 -8.37 15.43
N LEU A 309 -11.64 -8.14 14.57
CA LEU A 309 -10.76 -6.99 14.63
C LEU A 309 -11.29 -5.88 13.74
N ARG A 310 -11.21 -4.64 14.22
CA ARG A 310 -11.63 -3.43 13.49
C ARG A 310 -10.56 -2.34 13.66
N ASN A 311 -10.56 -1.35 12.78
CA ASN A 311 -9.67 -0.19 12.89
C ASN A 311 -8.21 -0.61 13.15
N ASN A 312 -7.68 -1.49 12.29
CA ASN A 312 -6.30 -1.99 12.41
C ASN A 312 -6.01 -2.70 13.76
N GLY A 313 -7.02 -3.36 14.35
CA GLY A 313 -6.86 -4.01 15.66
C GLY A 313 -6.65 -3.03 16.81
N ALA A 314 -7.36 -1.90 16.82
CA ALA A 314 -7.25 -0.84 17.85
C ALA A 314 -7.51 -1.35 19.28
N ASN A 315 -8.20 -2.49 19.42
CA ASN A 315 -8.46 -3.16 20.71
C ASN A 315 -7.30 -4.07 21.17
N LEU A 316 -6.23 -4.19 20.37
CA LEU A 316 -5.03 -4.96 20.69
C LEU A 316 -3.86 -4.04 21.01
N SER A 317 -2.97 -4.50 21.91
CA SER A 317 -1.68 -3.82 22.11
C SER A 317 -0.78 -3.97 20.89
N GLN A 318 0.22 -3.09 20.74
CA GLN A 318 1.18 -3.16 19.64
C GLN A 318 1.89 -4.53 19.60
N GLY A 319 2.31 -5.05 20.75
CA GLY A 319 2.94 -6.37 20.82
C GLY A 319 2.00 -7.51 20.40
N GLN A 320 0.71 -7.46 20.78
CA GLN A 320 -0.27 -8.44 20.35
C GLN A 320 -0.47 -8.40 18.81
N ARG A 321 -0.53 -7.21 18.21
CA ARG A 321 -0.58 -7.08 16.75
C ARG A 321 0.66 -7.68 16.09
N GLN A 322 1.85 -7.45 16.67
CA GLN A 322 3.09 -8.00 16.15
C GLN A 322 3.13 -9.54 16.25
N LEU A 323 2.64 -10.14 17.34
CA LEU A 323 2.49 -11.60 17.45
C LEU A 323 1.57 -12.17 16.38
N LEU A 324 0.50 -11.44 15.99
CA LEU A 324 -0.35 -11.85 14.85
C LEU A 324 0.38 -11.75 13.51
N ALA A 325 1.22 -10.75 13.30
CA ALA A 325 2.03 -10.64 12.09
C ALA A 325 3.06 -11.79 11.98
N ILE A 326 3.68 -12.17 13.10
CA ILE A 326 4.58 -13.33 13.18
C ILE A 326 3.80 -14.61 12.86
N ALA A 327 2.60 -14.80 13.43
CA ALA A 327 1.75 -15.95 13.14
C ALA A 327 1.32 -16.01 11.66
N ARG A 328 1.03 -14.86 11.05
CA ARG A 328 0.75 -14.73 9.60
C ARG A 328 1.93 -15.17 8.75
N ALA A 329 3.15 -14.82 9.11
CA ALA A 329 4.35 -15.28 8.42
C ALA A 329 4.63 -16.78 8.69
N ALA A 330 4.36 -17.26 9.91
CA ALA A 330 4.56 -18.65 10.28
C ALA A 330 3.63 -19.62 9.53
N VAL A 331 2.35 -19.26 9.31
CA VAL A 331 1.40 -20.12 8.58
C VAL A 331 1.76 -20.26 7.10
N ALA A 332 2.42 -19.23 6.51
CA ALA A 332 2.92 -19.27 5.14
C ALA A 332 4.11 -20.22 4.97
N ASP A 333 4.89 -20.45 6.03
CA ASP A 333 6.06 -21.32 6.09
C ASP A 333 7.08 -21.09 4.94
N PRO A 334 7.55 -19.85 4.74
CA PRO A 334 8.47 -19.52 3.67
C PRO A 334 9.91 -19.87 4.03
N PRO A 335 10.77 -20.25 3.07
CA PRO A 335 12.20 -20.53 3.32
C PRO A 335 13.04 -19.26 3.54
N VAL A 336 12.53 -18.11 3.13
CA VAL A 336 13.18 -16.80 3.31
C VAL A 336 12.27 -15.87 4.09
N LEU A 337 12.84 -15.16 5.06
CA LEU A 337 12.17 -14.19 5.90
C LEU A 337 12.80 -12.81 5.77
N ILE A 338 11.96 -11.81 5.75
CA ILE A 338 12.35 -10.41 5.86
C ILE A 338 11.67 -9.83 7.09
N LEU A 339 12.47 -9.34 8.02
CA LEU A 339 12.01 -8.85 9.32
C LEU A 339 12.41 -7.39 9.46
N ASP A 340 11.43 -6.52 9.68
CA ASP A 340 11.66 -5.12 10.02
C ASP A 340 11.32 -4.91 11.48
N GLU A 341 12.37 -4.85 12.32
CA GLU A 341 12.27 -4.81 13.78
C GLU A 341 12.27 -3.36 14.29
N ALA A 342 11.13 -2.74 14.48
CA ALA A 342 11.03 -1.57 15.33
C ALA A 342 9.98 -1.81 16.42
N THR A 343 10.44 -1.92 17.65
CA THR A 343 9.58 -2.29 18.79
C THR A 343 9.70 -1.29 19.95
N SER A 344 9.83 -0.02 19.63
CA SER A 344 10.09 1.06 20.61
C SER A 344 8.96 1.32 21.63
N SER A 345 7.83 0.59 21.56
CA SER A 345 6.65 0.89 22.39
C SER A 345 5.94 -0.36 22.93
N ILE A 346 6.67 -1.46 23.16
CA ILE A 346 6.11 -2.71 23.69
C ILE A 346 6.56 -2.89 25.14
N ASP A 347 5.67 -3.35 26.02
CA ASP A 347 6.01 -3.72 27.38
C ASP A 347 7.01 -4.90 27.41
N THR A 348 7.88 -4.94 28.42
CA THR A 348 8.99 -5.89 28.53
C THR A 348 8.54 -7.37 28.48
N ARG A 349 7.35 -7.69 29.02
CA ARG A 349 6.85 -9.08 29.00
C ARG A 349 6.43 -9.51 27.61
N THR A 350 5.66 -8.68 26.93
CA THR A 350 5.22 -8.93 25.56
C THR A 350 6.40 -8.88 24.59
N GLU A 351 7.37 -8.01 24.84
CA GLU A 351 8.61 -7.93 24.08
C GLU A 351 9.35 -9.28 24.06
N LYS A 352 9.48 -9.94 25.21
CA LYS A 352 10.09 -11.27 25.29
C LYS A 352 9.32 -12.31 24.48
N LEU A 353 7.98 -12.28 24.51
CA LEU A 353 7.14 -13.20 23.72
C LEU A 353 7.32 -12.99 22.23
N VAL A 354 7.40 -11.71 21.79
CA VAL A 354 7.66 -11.34 20.40
C VAL A 354 9.03 -11.87 19.97
N GLN A 355 10.08 -11.63 20.79
CA GLN A 355 11.43 -12.10 20.48
C GLN A 355 11.49 -13.63 20.37
N ASP A 356 10.95 -14.35 21.36
CA ASP A 356 10.89 -15.81 21.33
C ASP A 356 10.12 -16.34 20.10
N GLY A 357 9.03 -15.66 19.70
CA GLY A 357 8.27 -16.00 18.50
C GLY A 357 9.06 -15.76 17.21
N MET A 358 9.79 -14.64 17.14
CA MET A 358 10.68 -14.33 16.02
C MET A 358 11.82 -15.33 15.92
N ASP A 359 12.48 -15.68 17.02
CA ASP A 359 13.59 -16.63 17.04
C ASP A 359 13.15 -18.01 16.53
N LYS A 360 11.97 -18.49 16.96
CA LYS A 360 11.37 -19.75 16.46
C LYS A 360 11.01 -19.65 14.97
N LEU A 361 10.48 -18.49 14.53
CA LEU A 361 10.16 -18.28 13.14
C LEU A 361 11.41 -18.29 12.25
N MET A 362 12.55 -17.80 12.74
CA MET A 362 13.81 -17.75 12.00
C MET A 362 14.53 -19.09 11.90
N GLU A 363 14.20 -20.09 12.74
CA GLU A 363 14.90 -21.38 12.74
C GLU A 363 14.83 -22.07 11.37
N GLY A 364 16.01 -22.44 10.83
CA GLY A 364 16.14 -23.15 9.56
C GLY A 364 15.83 -22.31 8.31
N ARG A 365 15.57 -21.01 8.44
CA ARG A 365 15.22 -20.12 7.33
C ARG A 365 16.30 -19.08 7.09
N THR A 366 16.51 -18.75 5.81
CA THR A 366 17.33 -17.58 5.46
C THR A 366 16.61 -16.31 5.87
N THR A 367 17.24 -15.52 6.73
CA THR A 367 16.59 -14.36 7.33
C THR A 367 17.35 -13.08 7.07
N PHE A 368 16.66 -12.05 6.62
CA PHE A 368 17.14 -10.67 6.51
C PHE A 368 16.42 -9.81 7.54
N ALA A 369 17.15 -9.35 8.55
CA ALA A 369 16.60 -8.53 9.63
C ALA A 369 17.11 -7.09 9.51
N ILE A 370 16.20 -6.11 9.43
CA ILE A 370 16.53 -4.71 9.71
C ILE A 370 16.55 -4.57 11.23
N ALA A 371 17.73 -4.69 11.81
CA ALA A 371 17.87 -4.84 13.23
C ALA A 371 17.92 -3.46 13.92
N HIS A 372 16.97 -3.25 14.82
CA HIS A 372 16.94 -2.13 15.77
C HIS A 372 17.27 -2.60 17.20
N ARG A 373 17.42 -3.91 17.42
CA ARG A 373 17.75 -4.50 18.71
C ARG A 373 19.16 -5.11 18.71
N LEU A 374 19.88 -4.85 19.78
CA LEU A 374 21.22 -5.42 19.98
C LEU A 374 21.22 -6.96 20.03
N SER A 375 20.14 -7.57 20.57
CA SER A 375 20.02 -9.04 20.64
C SER A 375 19.94 -9.67 19.26
N THR A 376 19.11 -9.15 18.36
CA THR A 376 18.97 -9.66 16.99
C THR A 376 20.27 -9.50 16.22
N VAL A 377 20.95 -8.35 16.36
CA VAL A 377 22.24 -8.12 15.72
C VAL A 377 23.26 -9.14 16.21
N ARG A 378 23.38 -9.32 17.54
CA ARG A 378 24.38 -10.19 18.15
C ARG A 378 24.20 -11.67 17.77
N ASN A 379 22.95 -12.12 17.63
CA ASN A 379 22.62 -13.53 17.33
C ASN A 379 22.55 -13.80 15.81
N SER A 380 22.95 -12.86 14.97
CA SER A 380 22.98 -13.05 13.52
C SER A 380 24.30 -13.69 13.09
N ASP A 381 24.23 -14.56 12.08
CA ASP A 381 25.42 -15.21 11.51
C ASP A 381 26.32 -14.22 10.74
N CYS A 382 25.69 -13.17 10.22
CA CYS A 382 26.40 -12.13 9.49
C CYS A 382 25.71 -10.77 9.71
N ILE A 383 26.50 -9.78 10.03
CA ILE A 383 26.07 -8.40 10.18
C ILE A 383 26.62 -7.61 8.97
N MET A 384 25.74 -6.82 8.35
CA MET A 384 26.09 -5.91 7.29
C MET A 384 25.86 -4.46 7.72
N VAL A 385 26.91 -3.70 7.78
CA VAL A 385 26.85 -2.27 8.13
C VAL A 385 26.69 -1.47 6.86
N LEU A 386 25.58 -0.72 6.79
CA LEU A 386 25.28 0.16 5.68
C LEU A 386 25.53 1.61 6.05
N GLU A 387 26.19 2.34 5.17
CA GLU A 387 26.34 3.79 5.25
C GLU A 387 26.22 4.41 3.87
N GLN A 388 25.36 5.40 3.70
CA GLN A 388 25.13 6.10 2.43
C GLN A 388 24.94 5.16 1.22
N GLY A 389 24.14 4.10 1.40
CA GLY A 389 23.81 3.15 0.34
C GLY A 389 24.89 2.13 0.00
N ARG A 390 25.97 2.05 0.78
CA ARG A 390 27.09 1.09 0.59
C ARG A 390 27.19 0.15 1.77
N VAL A 391 27.58 -1.09 1.51
CA VAL A 391 28.02 -2.02 2.56
C VAL A 391 29.47 -1.70 2.88
N ILE A 392 29.71 -1.15 4.09
CA ILE A 392 31.06 -0.71 4.51
C ILE A 392 31.76 -1.74 5.39
N GLU A 393 31.02 -2.56 6.14
CA GLU A 393 31.56 -3.63 6.98
C GLU A 393 30.66 -4.86 6.86
N ARG A 394 31.28 -6.04 6.98
CA ARG A 394 30.62 -7.33 6.97
C ARG A 394 31.38 -8.33 7.84
N GLY A 395 30.68 -9.03 8.71
CA GLY A 395 31.28 -10.07 9.58
C GLY A 395 30.32 -10.54 10.66
N SER A 396 30.77 -11.40 11.52
CA SER A 396 30.09 -11.76 12.78
C SER A 396 30.20 -10.64 13.81
N HIS A 397 29.40 -10.72 14.88
CA HIS A 397 29.49 -9.77 15.99
C HIS A 397 30.90 -9.62 16.54
N ASP A 398 31.55 -10.76 16.85
CA ASP A 398 32.88 -10.77 17.46
C ASP A 398 33.96 -10.22 16.52
N GLU A 399 33.89 -10.56 15.24
CA GLU A 399 34.81 -10.03 14.21
C GLU A 399 34.70 -8.51 14.07
N LEU A 400 33.48 -7.98 14.00
CA LEU A 400 33.25 -6.54 13.82
C LEU A 400 33.57 -5.72 15.10
N ILE A 401 33.34 -6.29 16.30
CA ILE A 401 33.77 -5.69 17.55
C ILE A 401 35.32 -5.61 17.62
N ALA A 402 36.01 -6.68 17.20
CA ALA A 402 37.47 -6.70 17.17
C ALA A 402 38.08 -5.69 16.17
N GLN A 403 37.40 -5.42 15.07
CA GLN A 403 37.81 -4.44 14.05
C GLN A 403 37.73 -2.98 14.55
N LYS A 404 36.94 -2.71 15.61
CA LYS A 404 36.71 -1.36 16.17
C LYS A 404 36.27 -0.31 15.12
N GLY A 405 35.55 -0.77 14.10
CA GLY A 405 35.05 0.05 13.00
C GLY A 405 33.72 0.75 13.30
N LYS A 406 32.91 0.99 12.26
CA LYS A 406 31.60 1.65 12.38
C LYS A 406 30.62 0.86 13.22
N TYR A 407 30.60 -0.47 13.06
CA TYR A 407 29.79 -1.36 13.90
C TYR A 407 30.08 -1.19 15.37
N TYR A 408 31.36 -1.19 15.76
CA TYR A 408 31.79 -0.96 17.13
C TYR A 408 31.26 0.37 17.70
N GLN A 409 31.33 1.43 16.90
CA GLN A 409 30.80 2.75 17.27
C GLN A 409 29.28 2.72 17.47
N LEU A 410 28.53 2.08 16.56
CA LEU A 410 27.07 1.94 16.65
C LEU A 410 26.61 1.04 17.80
N TYR A 411 27.46 0.09 18.20
CA TYR A 411 27.16 -0.85 19.28
C TYR A 411 27.41 -0.25 20.67
N ASN A 412 28.42 0.59 20.83
CA ASN A 412 28.83 1.16 22.12
C ASN A 412 28.24 2.56 22.36
N GLY A 413 27.51 3.17 21.40
CA GLY A 413 26.90 4.50 21.47
C GLY A 413 27.86 5.58 21.09
#